data_38e3f745c25c7442dd2662b4e7acc901
#
_entry.id   38e3f745c25c7442dd2662b4e7acc901
#
_cell.length_a   1.000
_cell.length_b   1.000
_cell.length_c   1.000
_cell.angle_alpha   90.00
_cell.angle_beta   90.00
_cell.angle_gamma   90.00
#
_symmetry.space_group_name_H-M   'P 1'
#
loop_
_entity.id
_entity.type
_entity.pdbx_description
1 polymer ?
#
loop_
_entity_poly.entity_id
_entity_poly.type
_entity_poly.pdbx_seq_one_letter_code
_entity_poly.pdbx_strand_id
1 'polypeptide(L)'
;EIPCRKVAGRPGSRVLIGGLGMGFTLASALKHLGKTAEVVVAELVPGVVDWNRGPLGEKAGRPLLDPRTVVRMEDVAKVLQAEPQGFDAIMLDVDNGPEGLTQKANSWLYSAGGLAACAKALRPKGVLAVWSASADKLFSDKLRKAGFKAEEVQVFAHGNKGTRHTIWIAEKLKG
;
A
#
# COMPACT_ATOMS: atom_id res chain seq x y z
N GLU A 1 -1.12 -3.08 8.30
CA GLU A 1 -1.89 -3.98 9.17
C GLU A 1 -3.40 -3.87 8.90
N ILE A 2 -4.05 -2.70 9.07
CA ILE A 2 -5.52 -2.52 8.97
C ILE A 2 -6.10 -3.05 7.64
N PRO A 3 -5.56 -2.69 6.44
CA PRO A 3 -6.08 -3.23 5.18
C PRO A 3 -6.02 -4.74 5.11
N CYS A 4 -4.91 -5.33 5.55
CA CYS A 4 -4.71 -6.77 5.51
C CYS A 4 -5.71 -7.52 6.40
N ARG A 5 -6.01 -6.99 7.59
CA ARG A 5 -7.04 -7.57 8.48
C ARG A 5 -8.43 -7.57 7.84
N LYS A 6 -8.78 -6.52 7.08
CA LYS A 6 -10.08 -6.44 6.37
C LYS A 6 -10.23 -7.49 5.27
N VAL A 7 -9.12 -8.00 4.71
CA VAL A 7 -9.12 -8.99 3.62
C VAL A 7 -8.58 -10.35 4.03
N ALA A 8 -8.10 -10.52 5.25
CA ALA A 8 -7.45 -11.74 5.76
C ALA A 8 -8.32 -13.01 5.64
N GLY A 9 -9.64 -12.87 5.76
CA GLY A 9 -10.59 -14.00 5.63
C GLY A 9 -10.90 -14.41 4.19
N ARG A 10 -10.35 -13.74 3.18
CA ARG A 10 -10.58 -14.06 1.77
C ARG A 10 -9.57 -15.12 1.31
N PRO A 11 -10.02 -16.33 0.90
CA PRO A 11 -9.11 -17.33 0.33
C PRO A 11 -8.43 -16.77 -0.93
N GLY A 12 -7.12 -16.96 -1.04
CA GLY A 12 -6.34 -16.47 -2.19
C GLY A 12 -6.35 -14.93 -2.31
N SER A 13 -6.43 -14.22 -1.18
CA SER A 13 -6.37 -12.74 -1.19
C SER A 13 -5.09 -12.26 -1.84
N ARG A 14 -5.20 -11.20 -2.65
CA ARG A 14 -4.09 -10.62 -3.39
C ARG A 14 -3.90 -9.16 -3.00
N VAL A 15 -2.69 -8.83 -2.53
CA VAL A 15 -2.38 -7.50 -1.98
C VAL A 15 -1.25 -6.87 -2.78
N LEU A 16 -1.40 -5.60 -3.14
CA LEU A 16 -0.35 -4.79 -3.75
C LEU A 16 0.25 -3.84 -2.72
N ILE A 17 1.57 -3.80 -2.65
CA ILE A 17 2.34 -2.81 -1.91
C ILE A 17 3.14 -1.99 -2.91
N GLY A 18 2.89 -0.68 -2.97
CA GLY A 18 3.69 0.28 -3.71
C GLY A 18 4.82 0.77 -2.83
N GLY A 19 6.07 0.46 -3.21
CA GLY A 19 7.27 0.72 -2.45
C GLY A 19 7.62 -0.38 -1.45
N LEU A 20 8.87 -0.83 -1.47
CA LEU A 20 9.40 -1.83 -0.52
C LEU A 20 9.97 -1.17 0.73
N GLY A 21 10.69 -0.06 0.55
CA GLY A 21 11.37 0.65 1.63
C GLY A 21 12.24 -0.29 2.46
N MET A 22 12.00 -0.33 3.77
CA MET A 22 12.70 -1.22 4.71
C MET A 22 12.02 -2.59 4.88
N GLY A 23 10.96 -2.89 4.14
CA GLY A 23 10.25 -4.18 4.19
C GLY A 23 9.26 -4.35 5.34
N PHE A 24 9.07 -3.36 6.20
CA PHE A 24 8.17 -3.48 7.36
C PHE A 24 6.70 -3.59 6.98
N THR A 25 6.27 -2.85 5.94
CA THR A 25 4.89 -2.94 5.43
C THR A 25 4.61 -4.32 4.86
N LEU A 26 5.56 -4.89 4.12
CA LEU A 26 5.49 -6.26 3.60
C LEU A 26 5.45 -7.29 4.74
N ALA A 27 6.36 -7.20 5.71
CA ALA A 27 6.41 -8.11 6.87
C ALA A 27 5.08 -8.07 7.66
N SER A 28 4.54 -6.87 7.87
CA SER A 28 3.24 -6.69 8.52
C SER A 28 2.10 -7.31 7.71
N ALA A 29 2.09 -7.15 6.39
CA ALA A 29 1.08 -7.76 5.52
C ALA A 29 1.10 -9.29 5.63
N LEU A 30 2.26 -9.90 5.47
CA LEU A 30 2.46 -11.35 5.54
C LEU A 30 2.02 -11.96 6.88
N LYS A 31 2.20 -11.21 7.98
CA LYS A 31 1.77 -11.63 9.32
C LYS A 31 0.24 -11.72 9.46
N HIS A 32 -0.50 -10.89 8.73
CA HIS A 32 -1.96 -10.78 8.88
C HIS A 32 -2.74 -11.49 7.77
N LEU A 33 -2.07 -11.96 6.73
CA LEU A 33 -2.69 -12.64 5.58
C LEU A 33 -2.61 -14.17 5.72
N GLY A 34 -3.57 -14.85 5.13
CA GLY A 34 -3.61 -16.31 5.10
C GLY A 34 -2.48 -16.94 4.27
N LYS A 35 -2.30 -18.26 4.41
CA LYS A 35 -1.22 -19.01 3.73
C LYS A 35 -1.34 -19.03 2.20
N THR A 36 -2.54 -18.84 1.66
CA THR A 36 -2.82 -18.83 0.22
C THR A 36 -2.84 -17.44 -0.39
N ALA A 37 -2.51 -16.40 0.39
CA ALA A 37 -2.44 -15.03 -0.10
C ALA A 37 -1.22 -14.83 -0.99
N GLU A 38 -1.31 -13.86 -1.91
CA GLU A 38 -0.18 -13.34 -2.68
C GLU A 38 0.05 -11.87 -2.32
N VAL A 39 1.29 -11.50 -2.05
CA VAL A 39 1.68 -10.12 -1.78
C VAL A 39 2.64 -9.64 -2.86
N VAL A 40 2.13 -8.82 -3.76
CA VAL A 40 2.90 -8.18 -4.83
C VAL A 40 3.51 -6.89 -4.30
N VAL A 41 4.82 -6.74 -4.45
CA VAL A 41 5.55 -5.52 -4.11
C VAL A 41 6.08 -4.90 -5.40
N ALA A 42 5.64 -3.69 -5.71
CA ALA A 42 6.17 -2.89 -6.81
C ALA A 42 7.25 -1.95 -6.28
N GLU A 43 8.50 -2.13 -6.75
CA GLU A 43 9.65 -1.33 -6.33
C GLU A 43 10.45 -0.90 -7.58
N LEU A 44 10.81 0.40 -7.64
CA LEU A 44 11.54 0.97 -8.78
C LEU A 44 13.07 0.85 -8.65
N VAL A 45 13.56 0.82 -7.41
CA VAL A 45 15.00 0.93 -7.14
C VAL A 45 15.59 -0.45 -6.86
N PRO A 46 16.40 -1.03 -7.78
CA PRO A 46 17.00 -2.36 -7.59
C PRO A 46 17.77 -2.47 -6.28
N GLY A 47 18.54 -1.45 -5.91
CA GLY A 47 19.33 -1.42 -4.68
C GLY A 47 18.47 -1.59 -3.41
N VAL A 48 17.22 -1.11 -3.40
CA VAL A 48 16.30 -1.30 -2.26
C VAL A 48 15.95 -2.78 -2.11
N VAL A 49 15.72 -3.47 -3.22
CA VAL A 49 15.45 -4.93 -3.20
C VAL A 49 16.70 -5.70 -2.73
N ASP A 50 17.88 -5.33 -3.24
CA ASP A 50 19.14 -5.99 -2.85
C ASP A 50 19.46 -5.78 -1.37
N TRP A 51 19.25 -4.57 -0.84
CA TRP A 51 19.39 -4.30 0.60
C TRP A 51 18.41 -5.12 1.44
N ASN A 52 17.19 -5.34 0.98
CA ASN A 52 16.21 -6.18 1.67
C ASN A 52 16.51 -7.68 1.56
N ARG A 53 17.22 -8.11 0.52
CA ARG A 53 17.80 -9.47 0.47
C ARG A 53 18.99 -9.63 1.41
N GLY A 54 19.67 -8.54 1.72
CA GLY A 54 20.83 -8.45 2.61
C GLY A 54 20.49 -7.94 4.01
N PRO A 55 21.25 -6.95 4.53
CA PRO A 55 21.20 -6.54 5.93
C PRO A 55 19.90 -5.87 6.37
N LEU A 56 19.18 -5.17 5.46
CA LEU A 56 17.90 -4.58 5.84
C LEU A 56 16.81 -5.63 6.05
N GLY A 57 16.83 -6.72 5.27
CA GLY A 57 15.86 -7.78 5.38
C GLY A 57 15.84 -8.44 6.76
N GLU A 58 16.98 -8.52 7.44
CA GLU A 58 17.07 -9.07 8.80
C GLU A 58 16.21 -8.28 9.80
N LYS A 59 16.23 -6.97 9.71
CA LYS A 59 15.45 -6.09 10.60
C LYS A 59 13.95 -6.27 10.44
N ALA A 60 13.48 -6.61 9.23
CA ALA A 60 12.08 -6.86 8.94
C ALA A 60 11.70 -8.36 9.02
N GLY A 61 12.62 -9.24 9.41
CA GLY A 61 12.37 -10.69 9.46
C GLY A 61 12.43 -11.39 8.10
N ARG A 62 13.19 -10.84 7.14
CA ARG A 62 13.43 -11.37 5.79
C ARG A 62 12.14 -11.63 4.97
N PRO A 63 11.23 -10.66 4.85
CA PRO A 63 9.92 -10.88 4.25
C PRO A 63 9.98 -11.22 2.75
N LEU A 64 11.09 -10.90 2.06
CA LEU A 64 11.29 -11.29 0.66
C LEU A 64 11.53 -12.81 0.47
N LEU A 65 11.83 -13.55 1.54
CA LEU A 65 11.97 -15.02 1.49
C LEU A 65 10.64 -15.75 1.68
N ASP A 66 9.57 -15.05 2.05
CA ASP A 66 8.25 -15.66 2.17
C ASP A 66 7.72 -16.03 0.77
N PRO A 67 7.29 -17.31 0.56
CA PRO A 67 6.82 -17.78 -0.76
C PRO A 67 5.59 -17.06 -1.29
N ARG A 68 4.87 -16.33 -0.46
CA ARG A 68 3.73 -15.49 -0.86
C ARG A 68 4.15 -14.14 -1.45
N THR A 69 5.44 -13.77 -1.36
CA THR A 69 5.96 -12.49 -1.85
C THR A 69 6.36 -12.57 -3.31
N VAL A 70 5.83 -11.66 -4.11
CA VAL A 70 6.19 -11.46 -5.51
C VAL A 70 6.74 -10.05 -5.69
N VAL A 71 8.03 -9.92 -6.03
CA VAL A 71 8.65 -8.61 -6.30
C VAL A 71 8.52 -8.28 -7.78
N ARG A 72 7.99 -7.10 -8.08
CA ARG A 72 7.98 -6.52 -9.43
C ARG A 72 8.88 -5.29 -9.47
N MET A 73 9.90 -5.35 -10.32
CA MET A 73 10.81 -4.23 -10.58
C MET A 73 10.20 -3.25 -11.57
N GLU A 74 9.10 -2.60 -11.15
CA GLU A 74 8.35 -1.67 -12.00
C GLU A 74 7.58 -0.62 -11.19
N ASP A 75 7.15 0.44 -11.89
CA ASP A 75 6.33 1.48 -11.30
C ASP A 75 4.96 0.92 -10.86
N VAL A 76 4.57 1.18 -9.62
CA VAL A 76 3.26 0.79 -9.09
C VAL A 76 2.11 1.34 -9.94
N ALA A 77 2.28 2.51 -10.58
CA ALA A 77 1.28 3.06 -11.49
C ALA A 77 1.03 2.14 -12.70
N LYS A 78 2.07 1.50 -13.23
CA LYS A 78 1.94 0.52 -14.33
C LYS A 78 1.21 -0.74 -13.86
N VAL A 79 1.54 -1.23 -12.67
CA VAL A 79 0.86 -2.39 -12.07
C VAL A 79 -0.63 -2.12 -11.92
N LEU A 80 -0.99 -0.95 -11.36
CA LEU A 80 -2.38 -0.53 -11.18
C LEU A 80 -3.18 -0.46 -12.49
N GLN A 81 -2.54 0.04 -13.56
CA GLN A 81 -3.18 0.15 -14.87
C GLN A 81 -3.34 -1.19 -15.59
N ALA A 82 -2.38 -2.11 -15.38
CA ALA A 82 -2.35 -3.40 -16.06
C ALA A 82 -3.33 -4.43 -15.46
N GLU A 83 -3.73 -4.28 -14.19
CA GLU A 83 -4.46 -5.31 -13.45
C GLU A 83 -5.81 -4.83 -12.88
N PRO A 84 -6.83 -4.59 -13.74
CA PRO A 84 -8.17 -4.25 -13.28
C PRO A 84 -8.75 -5.40 -12.43
N GLN A 85 -9.32 -5.06 -11.27
CA GLN A 85 -9.86 -6.02 -10.29
C GLN A 85 -8.83 -7.10 -9.88
N GLY A 86 -7.55 -6.75 -9.89
CA GLY A 86 -6.46 -7.66 -9.55
C GLY A 86 -6.23 -7.84 -8.04
N PHE A 87 -6.66 -6.87 -7.20
CA PHE A 87 -6.23 -6.81 -5.81
C PHE A 87 -7.39 -6.66 -4.83
N ASP A 88 -7.28 -7.33 -3.68
CA ASP A 88 -8.18 -7.17 -2.54
C ASP A 88 -7.79 -5.98 -1.67
N ALA A 89 -6.49 -5.69 -1.58
CA ALA A 89 -5.99 -4.49 -0.93
C ALA A 89 -4.81 -3.89 -1.71
N ILE A 90 -4.70 -2.56 -1.64
CA ILE A 90 -3.57 -1.79 -2.17
C ILE A 90 -3.04 -0.92 -1.03
N MET A 91 -1.73 -0.95 -0.79
CA MET A 91 -1.04 -0.12 0.18
C MET A 91 -0.01 0.74 -0.54
N LEU A 92 -0.20 2.07 -0.54
CA LEU A 92 0.74 3.03 -1.11
C LEU A 92 1.63 3.59 0.00
N ASP A 93 2.89 3.18 -0.04
CA ASP A 93 3.96 3.56 0.90
C ASP A 93 5.19 3.99 0.08
N VAL A 94 4.95 4.80 -0.95
CA VAL A 94 5.97 5.17 -1.95
C VAL A 94 6.66 6.49 -1.66
N ASP A 95 6.10 7.33 -0.78
CA ASP A 95 6.58 8.68 -0.48
C ASP A 95 6.04 9.15 0.88
N ASN A 96 6.29 10.41 1.24
CA ASN A 96 5.76 11.03 2.46
C ASN A 96 4.25 11.38 2.37
N GLY A 97 3.54 10.79 1.42
CA GLY A 97 2.10 11.00 1.18
C GLY A 97 1.80 12.15 0.21
N PRO A 98 0.50 12.53 0.08
CA PRO A 98 0.06 13.47 -0.96
C PRO A 98 0.70 14.86 -0.92
N GLU A 99 1.03 15.36 0.28
CA GLU A 99 1.68 16.66 0.47
C GLU A 99 3.19 16.59 0.66
N GLY A 100 3.71 15.42 1.01
CA GLY A 100 5.13 15.18 1.30
C GLY A 100 5.92 14.60 0.14
N LEU A 101 5.58 14.93 -1.10
CA LEU A 101 6.19 14.36 -2.30
C LEU A 101 7.68 14.69 -2.39
N THR A 102 8.53 13.66 -2.30
CA THR A 102 9.96 13.74 -2.56
C THR A 102 10.26 13.53 -4.04
N GLN A 103 9.38 12.82 -4.75
CA GLN A 103 9.46 12.61 -6.20
C GLN A 103 8.18 13.10 -6.90
N LYS A 104 8.34 14.07 -7.82
CA LYS A 104 7.23 14.59 -8.63
C LYS A 104 6.49 13.50 -9.42
N ALA A 105 7.18 12.43 -9.80
CA ALA A 105 6.58 11.28 -10.50
C ALA A 105 5.46 10.61 -9.69
N ASN A 106 5.53 10.61 -8.37
CA ASN A 106 4.53 10.01 -7.49
C ASN A 106 3.25 10.85 -7.36
N SER A 107 3.27 12.13 -7.78
CA SER A 107 2.11 13.03 -7.69
C SER A 107 0.87 12.48 -8.39
N TRP A 108 1.08 11.71 -9.48
CA TRP A 108 -0.01 11.10 -10.21
C TRP A 108 -0.81 10.10 -9.35
N LEU A 109 -0.17 9.32 -8.48
CA LEU A 109 -0.83 8.33 -7.62
C LEU A 109 -1.91 8.96 -6.73
N TYR A 110 -1.69 10.21 -6.30
CA TYR A 110 -2.58 10.96 -5.42
C TYR A 110 -3.52 11.92 -6.17
N SER A 111 -3.46 11.89 -7.51
CA SER A 111 -4.38 12.62 -8.38
C SER A 111 -5.71 11.88 -8.57
N ALA A 112 -6.72 12.55 -9.13
CA ALA A 112 -7.98 11.90 -9.50
C ALA A 112 -7.76 10.69 -10.44
N GLY A 113 -6.81 10.79 -11.39
CA GLY A 113 -6.47 9.69 -12.30
C GLY A 113 -5.85 8.49 -11.59
N GLY A 114 -4.90 8.72 -10.66
CA GLY A 114 -4.27 7.67 -9.87
C GLY A 114 -5.25 6.98 -8.93
N LEU A 115 -6.11 7.76 -8.25
CA LEU A 115 -7.14 7.21 -7.38
C LEU A 115 -8.19 6.41 -8.16
N ALA A 116 -8.56 6.84 -9.36
CA ALA A 116 -9.43 6.08 -10.25
C ALA A 116 -8.77 4.77 -10.71
N ALA A 117 -7.44 4.77 -10.99
CA ALA A 117 -6.70 3.55 -11.28
C ALA A 117 -6.66 2.60 -10.09
N CYS A 118 -6.45 3.09 -8.87
CA CYS A 118 -6.57 2.29 -7.64
C CYS A 118 -7.97 1.67 -7.51
N ALA A 119 -9.02 2.47 -7.71
CA ALA A 119 -10.39 1.97 -7.67
C ALA A 119 -10.66 0.89 -8.72
N LYS A 120 -10.13 1.05 -9.94
CA LYS A 120 -10.24 0.05 -11.02
C LYS A 120 -9.45 -1.23 -10.72
N ALA A 121 -8.25 -1.12 -10.15
CA ALA A 121 -7.40 -2.25 -9.80
C ALA A 121 -7.94 -3.05 -8.59
N LEU A 122 -8.72 -2.43 -7.73
CA LEU A 122 -9.35 -3.10 -6.60
C LEU A 122 -10.56 -3.93 -7.01
N ARG A 123 -10.66 -5.13 -6.44
CA ARG A 123 -11.88 -5.96 -6.44
C ARG A 123 -13.02 -5.26 -5.70
N PRO A 124 -14.29 -5.70 -5.87
CA PRO A 124 -15.40 -5.20 -5.05
C PRO A 124 -15.11 -5.32 -3.55
N LYS A 125 -15.41 -4.27 -2.79
CA LYS A 125 -15.09 -4.16 -1.35
C LYS A 125 -13.59 -4.24 -1.05
N GLY A 126 -12.74 -3.98 -2.05
CA GLY A 126 -11.29 -3.87 -1.87
C GLY A 126 -10.91 -2.61 -1.08
N VAL A 127 -9.74 -2.62 -0.49
CA VAL A 127 -9.28 -1.57 0.43
C VAL A 127 -8.01 -0.90 -0.09
N LEU A 128 -8.03 0.41 -0.23
CA LEU A 128 -6.86 1.24 -0.46
C LEU A 128 -6.38 1.79 0.90
N ALA A 129 -5.09 1.67 1.18
CA ALA A 129 -4.43 2.38 2.26
C ALA A 129 -3.35 3.31 1.71
N VAL A 130 -3.35 4.54 2.17
CA VAL A 130 -2.32 5.54 1.83
C VAL A 130 -1.68 6.04 3.11
N TRP A 131 -0.38 5.83 3.23
CA TRP A 131 0.39 6.39 4.34
C TRP A 131 0.84 7.82 4.02
N SER A 132 0.88 8.68 5.05
CA SER A 132 1.39 10.04 4.93
C SER A 132 2.07 10.50 6.22
N ALA A 133 3.14 11.28 6.05
CA ALA A 133 3.82 11.95 7.15
C ALA A 133 2.96 13.07 7.77
N SER A 134 2.00 13.63 7.02
CA SER A 134 1.13 14.73 7.45
C SER A 134 -0.33 14.46 7.12
N ALA A 135 -1.24 15.18 7.80
CA ALA A 135 -2.66 15.18 7.47
C ALA A 135 -2.94 16.10 6.27
N ASP A 136 -3.74 15.61 5.32
CA ASP A 136 -4.27 16.40 4.21
C ASP A 136 -5.80 16.30 4.20
N LYS A 137 -6.47 17.35 4.65
CA LYS A 137 -7.95 17.41 4.72
C LYS A 137 -8.60 17.29 3.34
N LEU A 138 -7.94 17.76 2.28
CA LEU A 138 -8.45 17.71 0.92
C LEU A 138 -8.33 16.30 0.31
N PHE A 139 -7.40 15.49 0.81
CA PHE A 139 -7.19 14.16 0.27
C PHE A 139 -8.36 13.22 0.60
N SER A 140 -8.96 13.33 1.77
CA SER A 140 -10.19 12.60 2.11
C SER A 140 -11.33 12.90 1.14
N ASP A 141 -11.45 14.15 0.67
CA ASP A 141 -12.45 14.53 -0.33
C ASP A 141 -12.12 13.97 -1.71
N LYS A 142 -10.84 13.94 -2.10
CA LYS A 142 -10.38 13.30 -3.34
C LYS A 142 -10.73 11.79 -3.36
N LEU A 143 -10.49 11.10 -2.24
CA LEU A 143 -10.85 9.67 -2.10
C LEU A 143 -12.36 9.45 -2.25
N ARG A 144 -13.20 10.28 -1.61
CA ARG A 144 -14.66 10.18 -1.74
C ARG A 144 -15.12 10.41 -3.19
N LYS A 145 -14.57 11.42 -3.86
CA LYS A 145 -14.87 11.71 -5.28
C LYS A 145 -14.42 10.57 -6.21
N ALA A 146 -13.40 9.82 -5.83
CA ALA A 146 -12.93 8.64 -6.58
C ALA A 146 -13.74 7.35 -6.27
N GLY A 147 -14.82 7.44 -5.48
CA GLY A 147 -15.71 6.31 -5.20
C GLY A 147 -15.33 5.47 -3.99
N PHE A 148 -14.59 6.05 -3.04
CA PHE A 148 -14.22 5.38 -1.80
C PHE A 148 -15.01 5.90 -0.60
N LYS A 149 -15.28 4.98 0.35
CA LYS A 149 -15.58 5.35 1.73
C LYS A 149 -14.27 5.43 2.48
N ALA A 150 -13.81 6.64 2.79
CA ALA A 150 -12.52 6.88 3.42
C ALA A 150 -12.67 7.25 4.90
N GLU A 151 -11.80 6.71 5.73
CA GLU A 151 -11.55 7.10 7.11
C GLU A 151 -10.08 7.48 7.29
N GLU A 152 -9.81 8.42 8.17
CA GLU A 152 -8.47 8.87 8.54
C GLU A 152 -8.11 8.28 9.89
N VAL A 153 -6.98 7.55 9.94
CA VAL A 153 -6.47 6.92 11.14
C VAL A 153 -5.15 7.56 11.52
N GLN A 154 -5.08 8.13 12.72
CA GLN A 154 -3.84 8.66 13.27
C GLN A 154 -3.03 7.53 13.91
N VAL A 155 -1.77 7.42 13.55
CA VAL A 155 -0.83 6.45 14.12
C VAL A 155 0.43 7.16 14.62
N PHE A 156 1.08 6.57 15.62
CA PHE A 156 2.36 7.07 16.12
C PHE A 156 3.50 6.22 15.59
N ALA A 157 4.65 6.84 15.32
CA ALA A 157 5.84 6.15 14.84
C ALA A 157 6.33 5.05 15.78
N HIS A 158 6.13 5.21 17.09
CA HIS A 158 6.57 4.26 18.13
C HIS A 158 5.45 4.02 19.16
N GLY A 159 4.55 3.10 18.85
CA GLY A 159 3.44 2.79 19.74
C GLY A 159 2.55 3.99 20.01
N ASN A 160 2.56 4.55 21.24
CA ASN A 160 1.78 5.73 21.63
C ASN A 160 2.64 7.01 21.73
N LYS A 161 3.86 7.01 21.20
CA LYS A 161 4.81 8.13 21.28
C LYS A 161 5.48 8.40 19.93
N GLY A 162 5.99 9.61 19.76
CA GLY A 162 6.72 10.03 18.56
C GLY A 162 5.88 10.86 17.60
N THR A 163 6.35 11.00 16.38
CA THR A 163 5.69 11.75 15.32
C THR A 163 4.36 11.09 14.95
N ARG A 164 3.32 11.91 14.81
CA ARG A 164 2.02 11.42 14.30
C ARG A 164 2.09 11.28 12.80
N HIS A 165 1.57 10.18 12.31
CA HIS A 165 1.38 9.91 10.89
C HIS A 165 -0.10 9.68 10.62
N THR A 166 -0.51 9.94 9.39
CA THR A 166 -1.87 9.72 8.93
C THR A 166 -1.90 8.52 7.99
N ILE A 167 -2.87 7.64 8.19
CA ILE A 167 -3.18 6.58 7.24
C ILE A 167 -4.62 6.76 6.81
N TRP A 168 -4.86 6.98 5.52
CA TRP A 168 -6.20 6.88 4.96
C TRP A 168 -6.51 5.43 4.64
N ILE A 169 -7.62 4.94 5.20
CA ILE A 169 -8.19 3.62 4.87
C ILE A 169 -9.45 3.87 4.06
N ALA A 170 -9.42 3.48 2.81
CA ALA A 170 -10.46 3.79 1.84
C ALA A 170 -11.04 2.51 1.25
N GLU A 171 -12.28 2.16 1.58
CA GLU A 171 -12.99 1.00 1.06
C GLU A 171 -13.70 1.37 -0.24
N LYS A 172 -13.51 0.57 -1.30
CA LYS A 172 -14.19 0.76 -2.57
C LYS A 172 -15.69 0.57 -2.39
N LEU A 173 -16.46 1.60 -2.65
CA LEU A 173 -17.90 1.51 -2.78
C LEU A 173 -18.23 0.62 -3.97
N LYS A 174 -19.33 -0.14 -3.87
CA LYS A 174 -19.76 -1.07 -4.93
C LYS A 174 -19.81 -0.34 -6.29
N GLY A 175 -19.06 -0.82 -7.26
CA GLY A 175 -19.21 -0.60 -8.68
C GLY A 175 -19.66 -1.89 -9.29
#